data_55456179089edcc96beead64417d7cea
#
_entry.id   55456179089edcc96beead64417d7cea
#
_cell.length_a   1.000
_cell.length_b   1.000
_cell.length_c   1.000
_cell.angle_alpha   90.00
_cell.angle_beta   90.00
_cell.angle_gamma   90.00
#
_symmetry.space_group_name_H-M   'P 1'
#
loop_
_entity.id
_entity.type
_entity.pdbx_description
1 polymer ?
#
loop_
_entity_poly.entity_id
_entity_poly.type
_entity_poly.pdbx_seq_one_letter_code
_entity_poly.pdbx_strand_id
1 'polypeptide(L)'
;GVDYQYSDGAYYLLSRVVTELSGEKLDDFLRSRLLMPLHVREAAFSKCPMGYPIGATGMYVRTEDMAKLGEVYQNGGTFEGKRLLSKEWVELVFEREYELAKMENGGHCKGGMNGQMLYLSPHGRVIAWQSYDPEGKGNTLMELILKNE
;
A
#
# COMPACT_ATOMS: atom_id res chain seq x y z
N GLY A 1 3.98 15.68 14.34
CA GLY A 1 5.17 15.80 13.54
C GLY A 1 5.11 16.94 12.56
N VAL A 2 6.27 17.47 12.20
CA VAL A 2 6.38 18.56 11.23
C VAL A 2 6.70 18.00 9.85
N ASP A 3 7.60 17.01 9.79
CA ASP A 3 8.08 16.43 8.55
C ASP A 3 7.84 14.91 8.53
N TYR A 4 7.57 14.37 7.34
CA TYR A 4 7.53 12.94 7.08
C TYR A 4 8.88 12.47 6.53
N GLN A 5 9.45 11.44 7.14
CA GLN A 5 10.62 10.75 6.64
C GLN A 5 10.41 9.25 6.72
N TYR A 6 10.53 8.57 5.57
CA TYR A 6 10.43 7.12 5.50
C TYR A 6 11.53 6.43 6.33
N SER A 7 11.15 5.41 7.07
CA SER A 7 12.09 4.55 7.80
C SER A 7 11.47 3.18 8.07
N ASP A 8 12.12 2.11 7.64
CA ASP A 8 11.72 0.74 7.94
C ASP A 8 11.58 0.49 9.45
N GLY A 9 12.51 1.04 10.23
CA GLY A 9 12.47 0.95 11.70
C GLY A 9 11.22 1.59 12.29
N ALA A 10 10.76 2.73 11.75
CA ALA A 10 9.54 3.38 12.19
C ALA A 10 8.30 2.52 11.90
N TYR A 11 8.20 1.91 10.71
CA TYR A 11 7.10 1.01 10.37
C TYR A 11 7.11 -0.27 11.22
N TYR A 12 8.30 -0.79 11.54
CA TYR A 12 8.40 -1.90 12.49
C TYR A 12 7.87 -1.51 13.88
N LEU A 13 8.23 -0.34 14.39
CA LEU A 13 7.69 0.18 15.66
C LEU A 13 6.18 0.39 15.57
N LEU A 14 5.66 0.94 14.47
CA LEU A 14 4.22 1.09 14.28
C LEU A 14 3.49 -0.24 14.31
N SER A 15 4.06 -1.32 13.74
CA SER A 15 3.47 -2.66 13.84
C SER A 15 3.34 -3.13 15.30
N ARG A 16 4.29 -2.74 16.16
CA ARG A 16 4.25 -3.02 17.61
C ARG A 16 3.22 -2.15 18.32
N VAL A 17 3.11 -0.87 17.95
CA VAL A 17 2.08 0.03 18.49
C VAL A 17 0.68 -0.50 18.18
N VAL A 18 0.45 -0.98 16.96
CA VAL A 18 -0.83 -1.63 16.62
C VAL A 18 -1.11 -2.80 17.56
N THR A 19 -0.11 -3.65 17.81
CA THR A 19 -0.27 -4.79 18.72
C THR A 19 -0.60 -4.35 20.15
N GLU A 20 0.12 -3.36 20.68
CA GLU A 20 -0.09 -2.86 22.05
C GLU A 20 -1.48 -2.22 22.23
N LEU A 21 -1.94 -1.47 21.22
CA LEU A 21 -3.22 -0.77 21.31
C LEU A 21 -4.43 -1.66 21.02
N SER A 22 -4.29 -2.66 20.15
CA SER A 22 -5.39 -3.52 19.74
C SER A 22 -5.47 -4.86 20.50
N GLY A 23 -4.36 -5.28 21.10
CA GLY A 23 -4.21 -6.63 21.66
C GLY A 23 -4.01 -7.72 20.59
N GLU A 24 -3.96 -7.37 19.31
CA GLU A 24 -3.80 -8.29 18.18
C GLU A 24 -2.47 -8.04 17.47
N LYS A 25 -1.80 -9.08 16.96
CA LYS A 25 -0.65 -8.88 16.09
C LYS A 25 -1.10 -8.23 14.77
N LEU A 26 -0.22 -7.45 14.13
CA LEU A 26 -0.55 -6.69 12.93
C LEU A 26 -1.17 -7.56 11.81
N ASP A 27 -0.67 -8.77 11.59
CA ASP A 27 -1.22 -9.69 10.58
C ASP A 27 -2.66 -10.13 10.89
N ASP A 28 -3.00 -10.41 12.15
CA ASP A 28 -4.36 -10.74 12.59
C ASP A 28 -5.26 -9.50 12.52
N PHE A 29 -4.75 -8.35 12.96
CA PHE A 29 -5.44 -7.06 12.89
C PHE A 29 -5.82 -6.70 11.44
N LEU A 30 -4.86 -6.81 10.51
CA LEU A 30 -5.10 -6.53 9.09
C LEU A 30 -6.02 -7.57 8.45
N ARG A 31 -5.90 -8.84 8.84
CA ARG A 31 -6.72 -9.92 8.27
C ARG A 31 -8.21 -9.61 8.41
N SER A 32 -8.67 -9.29 9.60
CA SER A 32 -10.10 -9.07 9.88
C SER A 32 -10.61 -7.73 9.35
N ARG A 33 -9.79 -6.68 9.38
CA ARG A 33 -10.22 -5.30 9.09
C ARG A 33 -9.96 -4.84 7.66
N LEU A 34 -9.00 -5.47 6.97
CA LEU A 34 -8.60 -5.09 5.62
C LEU A 34 -8.64 -6.27 4.64
N LEU A 35 -7.90 -7.36 4.91
CA LEU A 35 -7.71 -8.41 3.92
C LEU A 35 -9.00 -9.19 3.62
N MET A 36 -9.76 -9.57 4.64
CA MET A 36 -11.05 -10.24 4.44
C MET A 36 -12.07 -9.35 3.71
N PRO A 37 -12.27 -8.09 4.11
CA PRO A 37 -13.13 -7.17 3.36
C PRO A 37 -12.71 -6.93 1.91
N LEU A 38 -11.42 -7.01 1.58
CA LEU A 38 -10.88 -6.93 0.22
C LEU A 38 -10.92 -8.26 -0.53
N HIS A 39 -11.48 -9.32 0.08
CA HIS A 39 -11.48 -10.67 -0.48
C HIS A 39 -10.07 -11.20 -0.80
N VAL A 40 -9.07 -10.77 -0.03
CA VAL A 40 -7.71 -11.31 -0.10
C VAL A 40 -7.69 -12.66 0.61
N ARG A 41 -7.55 -13.73 -0.16
CA ARG A 41 -7.57 -15.11 0.36
C ARG A 41 -6.22 -15.58 0.85
N GLU A 42 -5.16 -15.11 0.19
CA GLU A 42 -3.78 -15.54 0.43
C GLU A 42 -2.91 -14.33 0.73
N ALA A 43 -2.42 -14.27 1.94
CA ALA A 43 -1.40 -13.30 2.34
C ALA A 43 -0.46 -13.94 3.36
N ALA A 44 0.83 -13.65 3.22
CA ALA A 44 1.84 -14.07 4.19
C ALA A 44 2.63 -12.85 4.69
N PHE A 45 3.19 -12.97 5.88
CA PHE A 45 3.93 -11.90 6.52
C PHE A 45 5.27 -12.42 7.05
N SER A 46 6.35 -11.76 6.68
CA SER A 46 7.64 -11.96 7.34
C SER A 46 7.56 -11.47 8.79
N LYS A 47 8.12 -12.28 9.70
CA LYS A 47 8.08 -11.99 11.13
C LYS A 47 9.49 -11.91 11.70
N CYS A 48 9.66 -11.06 12.71
CA CYS A 48 10.87 -11.04 13.51
C CYS A 48 10.97 -12.31 14.39
N PRO A 49 12.12 -12.61 15.01
CA PRO A 49 12.29 -13.79 15.87
C PRO A 49 11.29 -13.88 17.03
N MET A 50 10.69 -12.77 17.45
CA MET A 50 9.65 -12.72 18.47
C MET A 50 8.24 -12.99 17.91
N GLY A 51 8.11 -13.31 16.60
CA GLY A 51 6.84 -13.64 15.95
C GLY A 51 5.94 -12.47 15.62
N TYR A 52 6.47 -11.24 15.56
CA TYR A 52 5.70 -10.05 15.14
C TYR A 52 5.98 -9.72 13.68
N PRO A 53 4.97 -9.34 12.88
CA PRO A 53 5.16 -8.84 11.52
C PRO A 53 6.11 -7.65 11.47
N ILE A 54 6.94 -7.59 10.43
CA ILE A 54 7.96 -6.53 10.29
C ILE A 54 7.32 -5.17 10.03
N GLY A 55 6.17 -5.12 9.35
CA GLY A 55 5.42 -3.88 9.10
C GLY A 55 5.94 -3.02 7.95
N ALA A 56 7.25 -2.92 7.78
CA ALA A 56 7.87 -2.14 6.70
C ALA A 56 7.94 -2.93 5.39
N THR A 57 8.13 -4.23 5.48
CA THR A 57 8.38 -5.14 4.35
C THR A 57 7.86 -6.54 4.68
N GLY A 58 7.97 -7.46 3.67
CA GLY A 58 7.67 -8.87 3.91
C GLY A 58 6.18 -9.21 3.97
N MET A 59 5.32 -8.36 3.43
CA MET A 59 3.96 -8.75 3.10
C MET A 59 3.92 -9.32 1.68
N TYR A 60 3.41 -10.52 1.54
CA TYR A 60 3.28 -11.25 0.27
C TYR A 60 1.81 -11.38 -0.06
N VAL A 61 1.41 -10.80 -1.18
CA VAL A 61 0.05 -10.85 -1.73
C VAL A 61 0.11 -11.03 -3.25
N ARG A 62 -0.98 -11.41 -3.87
CA ARG A 62 -1.08 -11.42 -5.33
C ARG A 62 -1.13 -10.00 -5.88
N THR A 63 -0.70 -9.82 -7.13
CA THR A 63 -0.74 -8.51 -7.80
C THR A 63 -2.15 -7.94 -7.86
N GLU A 64 -3.14 -8.77 -8.13
CA GLU A 64 -4.56 -8.40 -8.13
C GLU A 64 -5.05 -7.90 -6.77
N ASP A 65 -4.55 -8.49 -5.67
CA ASP A 65 -4.91 -8.06 -4.32
C ASP A 65 -4.23 -6.74 -3.94
N MET A 66 -3.03 -6.50 -4.45
CA MET A 66 -2.38 -5.18 -4.33
C MET A 66 -3.19 -4.09 -5.06
N ALA A 67 -3.74 -4.40 -6.25
CA ALA A 67 -4.61 -3.48 -6.98
C ALA A 67 -5.88 -3.12 -6.18
N LYS A 68 -6.51 -4.09 -5.50
CA LYS A 68 -7.68 -3.82 -4.63
C LYS A 68 -7.38 -2.81 -3.52
N LEU A 69 -6.18 -2.86 -2.95
CA LEU A 69 -5.76 -1.84 -1.98
C LEU A 69 -5.69 -0.45 -2.64
N GLY A 70 -5.20 -0.38 -3.88
CA GLY A 70 -5.23 0.86 -4.67
C GLY A 70 -6.65 1.36 -4.92
N GLU A 71 -7.60 0.46 -5.19
CA GLU A 71 -9.02 0.81 -5.36
C GLU A 71 -9.62 1.45 -4.09
N VAL A 72 -9.23 1.00 -2.90
CA VAL A 72 -9.66 1.63 -1.64
C VAL A 72 -9.27 3.09 -1.62
N TYR A 73 -8.02 3.42 -1.95
CA TYR A 73 -7.57 4.82 -2.00
C TYR A 73 -8.26 5.59 -3.13
N GLN A 74 -8.34 5.02 -4.32
CA GLN A 74 -8.99 5.63 -5.49
C GLN A 74 -10.46 5.97 -5.23
N ASN A 75 -11.14 5.16 -4.42
CA ASN A 75 -12.55 5.32 -4.04
C ASN A 75 -12.75 6.01 -2.68
N GLY A 76 -11.77 6.83 -2.24
CA GLY A 76 -11.87 7.63 -1.02
C GLY A 76 -12.08 6.80 0.25
N GLY A 77 -11.46 5.62 0.33
CA GLY A 77 -11.48 4.74 1.51
C GLY A 77 -12.56 3.66 1.48
N THR A 78 -13.22 3.44 0.33
CA THR A 78 -14.29 2.43 0.20
C THR A 78 -13.92 1.34 -0.79
N PHE A 79 -14.43 0.13 -0.56
CA PHE A 79 -14.35 -1.01 -1.46
C PHE A 79 -15.70 -1.74 -1.48
N GLU A 80 -16.28 -1.96 -2.66
CA GLU A 80 -17.61 -2.58 -2.84
C GLU A 80 -18.69 -1.97 -1.92
N GLY A 81 -18.67 -0.65 -1.78
CA GLY A 81 -19.63 0.10 -0.94
C GLY A 81 -19.34 0.07 0.56
N LYS A 82 -18.35 -0.71 1.02
CA LYS A 82 -17.95 -0.78 2.42
C LYS A 82 -16.78 0.18 2.70
N ARG A 83 -16.90 1.00 3.74
CA ARG A 83 -15.81 1.88 4.18
C ARG A 83 -14.77 1.08 4.96
N LEU A 84 -13.50 1.13 4.49
CA LEU A 84 -12.35 0.48 5.13
C LEU A 84 -11.37 1.50 5.72
N LEU A 85 -11.24 2.68 5.10
CA LEU A 85 -10.45 3.81 5.60
C LEU A 85 -11.36 5.04 5.71
N SER A 86 -11.09 5.92 6.65
CA SER A 86 -11.80 7.19 6.70
C SER A 86 -11.46 8.06 5.50
N LYS A 87 -12.39 8.89 5.07
CA LYS A 87 -12.18 9.81 3.95
C LYS A 87 -11.05 10.81 4.27
N GLU A 88 -11.07 11.31 5.49
CA GLU A 88 -10.08 12.26 6.01
C GLU A 88 -8.67 11.67 5.99
N TRP A 89 -8.53 10.37 6.31
CA TRP A 89 -7.24 9.69 6.22
C TRP A 89 -6.74 9.60 4.77
N VAL A 90 -7.62 9.21 3.83
CA VAL A 90 -7.25 9.12 2.40
C VAL A 90 -6.83 10.48 1.86
N GLU A 91 -7.59 11.53 2.17
CA GLU A 91 -7.27 12.91 1.80
C GLU A 91 -5.92 13.36 2.38
N LEU A 92 -5.66 13.04 3.65
CA LEU A 92 -4.40 13.34 4.31
C LEU A 92 -3.21 12.61 3.65
N VAL A 93 -3.39 11.33 3.29
CA VAL A 93 -2.36 10.55 2.58
C VAL A 93 -1.98 11.19 1.26
N PHE A 94 -2.97 11.64 0.47
CA PHE A 94 -2.72 12.30 -0.80
C PHE A 94 -2.13 13.71 -0.63
N GLU A 95 -2.61 14.48 0.34
CA GLU A 95 -2.10 15.83 0.63
C GLU A 95 -0.64 15.79 1.10
N ARG A 96 -0.31 14.84 1.97
CA ARG A 96 1.01 14.71 2.59
C ARG A 96 1.95 13.77 1.84
N GLU A 97 1.45 13.15 0.79
CA GLU A 97 2.19 12.16 0.00
C GLU A 97 2.77 11.01 0.84
N TYR A 98 2.02 10.58 1.87
CA TYR A 98 2.43 9.46 2.71
C TYR A 98 2.42 8.16 1.90
N GLU A 99 3.61 7.70 1.48
CA GLU A 99 3.84 6.49 0.68
C GLU A 99 3.21 6.51 -0.73
N LEU A 100 2.37 7.47 -1.06
CA LEU A 100 1.73 7.65 -2.37
C LEU A 100 2.21 8.99 -2.95
N ALA A 101 3.38 8.97 -3.59
CA ALA A 101 3.98 10.15 -4.18
C ALA A 101 3.13 10.69 -5.34
N LYS A 102 2.90 12.00 -5.36
CA LYS A 102 2.18 12.67 -6.43
C LYS A 102 3.03 12.73 -7.71
N MET A 103 2.42 12.48 -8.85
CA MET A 103 3.04 12.55 -10.16
C MET A 103 2.63 13.82 -10.91
N GLU A 104 3.43 14.21 -11.92
CA GLU A 104 3.17 15.43 -12.73
C GLU A 104 1.80 15.42 -13.43
N ASN A 105 1.32 14.24 -13.84
CA ASN A 105 0.00 14.09 -14.45
C ASN A 105 -1.18 14.13 -13.45
N GLY A 106 -0.90 14.33 -12.16
CA GLY A 106 -1.90 14.37 -11.10
C GLY A 106 -2.26 13.00 -10.51
N GLY A 107 -1.71 11.91 -11.02
CA GLY A 107 -1.81 10.58 -10.41
C GLY A 107 -0.91 10.42 -9.18
N HIS A 108 -0.99 9.27 -8.53
CA HIS A 108 -0.15 8.93 -7.38
C HIS A 108 0.48 7.55 -7.57
N CYS A 109 1.69 7.37 -7.07
CA CYS A 109 2.36 6.07 -7.17
C CYS A 109 3.08 5.68 -5.88
N LYS A 110 3.22 4.37 -5.68
CA LYS A 110 4.05 3.76 -4.65
C LYS A 110 4.92 2.69 -5.28
N GLY A 111 6.22 2.95 -5.31
CA GLY A 111 7.23 1.96 -5.71
C GLY A 111 7.66 1.06 -4.56
N GLY A 112 8.16 -0.12 -4.90
CA GLY A 112 8.80 -1.05 -3.97
C GLY A 112 10.26 -1.31 -4.35
N MET A 113 11.01 -1.92 -3.43
CA MET A 113 12.46 -2.11 -3.52
C MET A 113 12.92 -2.87 -4.78
N ASN A 114 12.13 -3.80 -5.27
CA ASN A 114 12.53 -4.71 -6.36
C ASN A 114 11.65 -4.57 -7.61
N GLY A 115 11.05 -3.41 -7.84
CA GLY A 115 10.25 -3.16 -9.03
C GLY A 115 8.74 -3.36 -8.86
N GLN A 116 8.26 -3.55 -7.62
CA GLN A 116 6.83 -3.50 -7.34
C GLN A 116 6.32 -2.07 -7.54
N MET A 117 5.12 -1.93 -8.09
CA MET A 117 4.50 -0.62 -8.29
C MET A 117 2.99 -0.70 -8.12
N LEU A 118 2.45 0.28 -7.44
CA LEU A 118 1.04 0.61 -7.43
C LEU A 118 0.89 2.04 -7.99
N TYR A 119 0.07 2.20 -9.02
CA TYR A 119 -0.22 3.49 -9.63
C TYR A 119 -1.72 3.75 -9.60
N LEU A 120 -2.08 4.93 -9.15
CA LEU A 120 -3.44 5.47 -9.08
C LEU A 120 -3.56 6.60 -10.11
N SER A 121 -4.28 6.35 -11.18
CA SER A 121 -4.49 7.30 -12.26
C SER A 121 -5.43 8.44 -11.82
N PRO A 122 -5.21 9.68 -12.30
CA PRO A 122 -6.17 10.77 -12.09
C PRO A 122 -7.53 10.50 -12.76
N HIS A 123 -7.59 9.53 -13.68
CA HIS A 123 -8.80 9.13 -14.39
C HIS A 123 -9.53 7.93 -13.77
N GLY A 124 -9.18 7.54 -12.54
CA GLY A 124 -9.87 6.49 -11.80
C GLY A 124 -9.37 5.07 -12.04
N ARG A 125 -8.28 4.88 -12.79
CA ARG A 125 -7.67 3.56 -13.00
C ARG A 125 -6.71 3.22 -11.89
N VAL A 126 -6.61 1.94 -11.55
CA VAL A 126 -5.59 1.40 -10.66
C VAL A 126 -4.75 0.40 -11.45
N ILE A 127 -3.45 0.58 -11.43
CA ILE A 127 -2.51 -0.32 -12.10
C ILE A 127 -1.50 -0.81 -11.08
N ALA A 128 -1.31 -2.11 -11.02
CA ALA A 128 -0.37 -2.74 -10.13
C ALA A 128 0.49 -3.76 -10.89
N TRP A 129 1.77 -3.81 -10.57
CA TRP A 129 2.63 -4.91 -11.00
C TRP A 129 3.63 -5.29 -9.94
N GLN A 130 4.07 -6.53 -10.01
CA GLN A 130 5.10 -7.08 -9.15
C GLN A 130 6.12 -7.78 -10.04
N SER A 131 7.36 -7.36 -9.94
CA SER A 131 8.45 -7.93 -10.74
C SER A 131 9.76 -7.84 -9.96
N TYR A 132 10.72 -8.65 -10.35
CA TYR A 132 12.11 -8.42 -10.00
C TYR A 132 12.76 -7.64 -11.15
N ASP A 133 13.03 -6.37 -10.90
CA ASP A 133 13.54 -5.43 -11.90
C ASP A 133 14.85 -4.76 -11.46
N PRO A 134 15.96 -5.52 -11.47
CA PRO A 134 17.26 -4.98 -11.05
C PRO A 134 17.82 -3.94 -12.02
N GLU A 135 17.30 -3.87 -13.25
CA GLU A 135 17.75 -2.94 -14.30
C GLU A 135 16.87 -1.69 -14.40
N GLY A 136 15.82 -1.56 -13.59
CA GLY A 136 14.94 -0.40 -13.59
C GLY A 136 14.05 -0.27 -14.82
N LYS A 137 13.80 -1.35 -15.56
CA LYS A 137 12.95 -1.34 -16.78
C LYS A 137 11.48 -1.04 -16.51
N GLY A 138 11.03 -1.15 -15.24
CA GLY A 138 9.69 -0.74 -14.81
C GLY A 138 9.39 0.73 -15.11
N ASN A 139 10.40 1.58 -15.18
CA ASN A 139 10.24 2.96 -15.60
C ASN A 139 9.72 3.07 -17.04
N THR A 140 10.18 2.21 -17.95
CA THR A 140 9.68 2.15 -19.34
C THR A 140 8.20 1.77 -19.38
N LEU A 141 7.77 0.84 -18.52
CA LEU A 141 6.35 0.47 -18.41
C LEU A 141 5.52 1.65 -17.90
N MET A 142 6.00 2.37 -16.88
CA MET A 142 5.33 3.58 -16.40
C MET A 142 5.21 4.64 -17.50
N GLU A 143 6.27 4.90 -18.24
CA GLU A 143 6.24 5.86 -19.37
C GLU A 143 5.21 5.46 -20.43
N LEU A 144 5.08 4.17 -20.75
CA LEU A 144 4.08 3.68 -21.70
C LEU A 144 2.65 3.85 -21.16
N ILE A 145 2.43 3.62 -19.87
CA ILE A 145 1.15 3.86 -19.21
C ILE A 145 0.77 5.33 -19.32
N LEU A 146 1.68 6.22 -18.92
CA LEU A 146 1.44 7.67 -18.92
C LEU A 146 1.19 8.27 -20.32
N LYS A 147 1.78 7.68 -21.35
CA LYS A 147 1.53 8.09 -22.74
C LYS A 147 0.15 7.69 -23.27
N ASN A 148 -0.52 6.76 -22.61
CA ASN A 148 -1.82 6.22 -23.03
C ASN A 148 -2.97 6.62 -22.08
N GLU A 149 -2.72 7.52 -21.18
CA GLU A 149 -3.72 8.16 -20.33
C GLU A 149 -4.20 9.50 -20.89
#